data_7b599234ac9317fea19cd48eedaef491
#
_entry.id   7b599234ac9317fea19cd48eedaef491
#
_cell.length_a   1.000
_cell.length_b   1.000
_cell.length_c   1.000
_cell.angle_alpha   90.00
_cell.angle_beta   90.00
_cell.angle_gamma   90.00
#
_symmetry.space_group_name_H-M   'P 1'
#
loop_
_entity.id
_entity.type
_entity.pdbx_description
1 polymer ?
#
loop_
_entity_poly.entity_id
_entity_poly.type
_entity_poly.pdbx_seq_one_letter_code
_entity_poly.pdbx_strand_id
1 'polypeptide(L)'
;MQQVMRWARALGALALIAATSPVIVAQESGNLKVTIEYKGAGTVDASHEIFVWVFDNPNIGPDSVPLADDALTTNGGSLSFSGLPKEVYLAAAFDEKGDYDGTAGPPPSGTPIIIYGEMGVARAVATGGADAGVSVTFDDTIRMP
;
A
#
# COMPACT_ATOMS: atom_id res chain seq x y z
N MET A 1 -83.66 -24.97 21.66
CA MET A 1 -82.89 -24.14 20.75
C MET A 1 -81.48 -24.10 21.25
N GLN A 2 -80.57 -24.86 20.63
CA GLN A 2 -79.17 -24.89 20.98
C GLN A 2 -78.41 -24.20 19.87
N GLN A 3 -77.72 -23.09 20.22
CA GLN A 3 -76.78 -22.45 19.34
C GLN A 3 -75.48 -23.16 19.44
N VAL A 4 -75.02 -23.73 18.35
CA VAL A 4 -73.66 -24.32 18.24
C VAL A 4 -72.71 -23.25 17.88
N MET A 5 -71.86 -22.86 18.85
CA MET A 5 -70.79 -21.89 18.70
C MET A 5 -69.64 -22.59 17.97
N ARG A 6 -69.41 -22.24 16.72
CA ARG A 6 -68.24 -22.70 15.94
C ARG A 6 -67.01 -21.84 16.25
N TRP A 7 -66.04 -22.43 16.93
CA TRP A 7 -64.73 -21.81 17.11
C TRP A 7 -63.90 -21.98 15.85
N ALA A 8 -63.66 -20.90 15.12
CA ALA A 8 -62.67 -20.88 14.05
C ALA A 8 -61.29 -20.74 14.64
N ARG A 9 -60.49 -21.77 14.51
CA ARG A 9 -59.05 -21.72 14.82
C ARG A 9 -58.33 -21.05 13.66
N ALA A 10 -57.89 -19.83 13.87
CA ALA A 10 -56.95 -19.16 12.98
C ALA A 10 -55.54 -19.69 13.29
N LEU A 11 -54.97 -20.50 12.39
CA LEU A 11 -53.58 -20.87 12.37
C LEU A 11 -52.78 -19.68 11.82
N GLY A 12 -52.19 -18.91 12.69
CA GLY A 12 -51.23 -17.90 12.33
C GLY A 12 -49.90 -18.57 11.93
N ALA A 13 -49.60 -18.58 10.65
CA ALA A 13 -48.26 -18.97 10.17
C ALA A 13 -47.28 -17.87 10.54
N LEU A 14 -46.44 -18.16 11.52
CA LEU A 14 -45.29 -17.28 11.86
C LEU A 14 -44.21 -17.50 10.80
N ALA A 15 -44.13 -16.62 9.81
CA ALA A 15 -43.04 -16.62 8.86
C ALA A 15 -41.75 -16.10 9.56
N LEU A 16 -40.85 -17.03 9.88
CA LEU A 16 -39.52 -16.68 10.37
C LEU A 16 -38.73 -16.14 9.20
N ILE A 17 -38.62 -14.81 9.07
CA ILE A 17 -37.73 -14.17 8.13
C ILE A 17 -36.33 -14.26 8.75
N ALA A 18 -35.53 -15.22 8.31
CA ALA A 18 -34.12 -15.26 8.62
C ALA A 18 -33.45 -14.10 7.89
N ALA A 19 -33.22 -13.02 8.61
CA ALA A 19 -32.39 -11.93 8.11
C ALA A 19 -30.93 -12.41 8.05
N THR A 20 -30.49 -12.84 6.88
CA THR A 20 -29.05 -13.05 6.63
C THR A 20 -28.40 -11.67 6.49
N SER A 21 -27.84 -11.18 7.59
CA SER A 21 -26.98 -10.01 7.54
C SER A 21 -25.74 -10.36 6.70
N PRO A 22 -25.40 -9.56 5.68
CA PRO A 22 -24.14 -9.78 4.97
C PRO A 22 -23.01 -9.58 5.97
N VAL A 23 -22.21 -10.63 6.15
CA VAL A 23 -20.94 -10.50 6.88
C VAL A 23 -20.04 -9.67 5.99
N ILE A 24 -19.95 -8.38 6.27
CA ILE A 24 -18.93 -7.52 5.68
C ILE A 24 -17.62 -7.95 6.33
N VAL A 25 -16.87 -8.81 5.64
CA VAL A 25 -15.48 -9.06 6.00
C VAL A 25 -14.74 -7.76 5.71
N ALA A 26 -14.47 -6.99 6.76
CA ALA A 26 -13.58 -5.84 6.67
C ALA A 26 -12.25 -6.37 6.14
N GLN A 27 -11.84 -5.90 4.96
CA GLN A 27 -10.52 -6.19 4.41
C GLN A 27 -9.52 -5.60 5.41
N GLU A 28 -8.70 -6.45 6.04
CA GLU A 28 -7.68 -5.98 6.98
C GLU A 28 -6.72 -5.08 6.21
N SER A 29 -6.82 -3.79 6.45
CA SER A 29 -5.90 -2.82 5.91
C SER A 29 -4.64 -2.81 6.76
N GLY A 30 -3.49 -3.05 6.11
CA GLY A 30 -2.20 -3.05 6.75
C GLY A 30 -1.59 -1.65 6.81
N ASN A 31 -0.75 -1.44 7.83
CA ASN A 31 0.13 -0.28 7.94
C ASN A 31 1.57 -0.71 7.66
N LEU A 32 2.38 0.22 7.17
CA LEU A 32 3.79 0.01 6.93
C LEU A 32 4.58 1.29 7.17
N LYS A 33 5.62 1.19 7.98
CA LYS A 33 6.63 2.24 8.13
C LYS A 33 7.85 1.90 7.27
N VAL A 34 8.21 2.79 6.37
CA VAL A 34 9.37 2.63 5.48
C VAL A 34 10.45 3.63 5.88
N THR A 35 11.61 3.15 6.24
CA THR A 35 12.79 3.98 6.53
C THR A 35 13.75 3.86 5.36
N ILE A 36 14.18 4.99 4.81
CA ILE A 36 15.07 5.02 3.65
C ILE A 36 16.39 5.70 3.99
N GLU A 37 17.48 5.06 3.63
CA GLU A 37 18.82 5.61 3.68
C GLU A 37 19.46 5.60 2.29
N TYR A 38 19.80 6.77 1.77
CA TYR A 38 20.54 6.93 0.53
C TYR A 38 22.02 7.16 0.84
N LYS A 39 22.90 6.36 0.22
CA LYS A 39 24.35 6.37 0.43
C LYS A 39 25.16 6.80 -0.80
N GLY A 40 24.49 7.21 -1.87
CA GLY A 40 25.14 7.73 -3.06
C GLY A 40 25.58 9.18 -2.92
N ALA A 41 26.04 9.74 -4.03
CA ALA A 41 26.43 11.14 -4.09
C ALA A 41 25.21 12.06 -4.07
N GLY A 42 25.36 13.21 -3.46
CA GLY A 42 24.29 14.21 -3.34
C GLY A 42 23.74 14.31 -1.91
N THR A 43 22.98 15.37 -1.69
CA THR A 43 22.35 15.66 -0.40
C THR A 43 20.85 15.58 -0.54
N VAL A 44 20.21 14.83 0.34
CA VAL A 44 18.74 14.75 0.41
C VAL A 44 18.25 15.98 1.16
N ASP A 45 17.41 16.76 0.52
CA ASP A 45 16.78 17.97 1.08
C ASP A 45 15.44 18.25 0.39
N ALA A 46 14.81 19.38 0.67
CA ALA A 46 13.52 19.74 0.11
C ALA A 46 13.53 19.99 -1.41
N SER A 47 14.70 20.14 -2.03
CA SER A 47 14.86 20.29 -3.47
C SER A 47 15.34 19.02 -4.15
N HIS A 48 15.86 18.07 -3.37
CA HIS A 48 16.39 16.78 -3.83
C HIS A 48 15.83 15.68 -2.93
N GLU A 49 14.62 15.27 -3.24
CA GLU A 49 13.84 14.36 -2.40
C GLU A 49 14.11 12.89 -2.75
N ILE A 50 13.85 12.02 -1.79
CA ILE A 50 13.74 10.58 -2.05
C ILE A 50 12.25 10.26 -2.22
N PHE A 51 11.87 9.79 -3.38
CA PHE A 51 10.51 9.31 -3.66
C PHE A 51 10.41 7.83 -3.34
N VAL A 52 9.27 7.43 -2.76
CA VAL A 52 8.98 6.05 -2.40
C VAL A 52 7.61 5.67 -2.94
N TRP A 53 7.53 4.55 -3.64
CA TRP A 53 6.29 3.99 -4.17
C TRP A 53 6.03 2.62 -3.60
N VAL A 54 4.76 2.36 -3.34
CA VAL A 54 4.24 1.08 -2.84
C VAL A 54 3.37 0.46 -3.92
N PHE A 55 3.65 -0.79 -4.28
CA PHE A 55 2.93 -1.54 -5.32
C PHE A 55 2.31 -2.81 -4.77
N ASP A 56 1.27 -3.30 -5.41
CA ASP A 56 0.63 -4.59 -5.11
C ASP A 56 1.16 -5.76 -5.97
N ASN A 57 2.11 -5.48 -6.86
CA ASN A 57 2.63 -6.42 -7.83
C ASN A 57 4.17 -6.39 -7.84
N PRO A 58 4.85 -7.56 -7.87
CA PRO A 58 6.30 -7.63 -7.92
C PRO A 58 6.91 -7.16 -9.26
N ASN A 59 6.13 -7.13 -10.33
CA ASN A 59 6.59 -6.70 -11.66
C ASN A 59 6.51 -5.18 -11.76
N ILE A 60 7.44 -4.49 -11.12
CA ILE A 60 7.52 -3.03 -11.12
C ILE A 60 8.23 -2.58 -12.41
N GLY A 61 7.56 -1.75 -13.19
CA GLY A 61 8.06 -1.21 -14.45
C GLY A 61 7.49 0.17 -14.75
N PRO A 62 7.83 0.75 -15.92
CA PRO A 62 7.42 2.12 -16.27
C PRO A 62 5.91 2.36 -16.31
N ASP A 63 5.14 1.30 -16.60
CA ASP A 63 3.68 1.36 -16.69
C ASP A 63 2.97 0.94 -15.39
N SER A 64 3.73 0.64 -14.34
CA SER A 64 3.17 0.25 -13.05
C SER A 64 2.52 1.44 -12.36
N VAL A 65 1.34 1.19 -11.77
CA VAL A 65 0.61 2.20 -11.01
C VAL A 65 0.79 1.87 -9.52
N PRO A 66 1.38 2.76 -8.72
CA PRO A 66 1.53 2.54 -7.30
C PRO A 66 0.19 2.62 -6.57
N LEU A 67 0.07 1.87 -5.47
CA LEU A 67 -1.05 1.98 -4.52
C LEU A 67 -0.93 3.26 -3.68
N ALA A 68 0.30 3.63 -3.35
CA ALA A 68 0.61 4.80 -2.55
C ALA A 68 2.03 5.29 -2.89
N ASP A 69 2.26 6.56 -2.66
CA ASP A 69 3.56 7.20 -2.82
C ASP A 69 3.72 8.34 -1.81
N ASP A 70 4.94 8.66 -1.50
CA ASP A 70 5.32 9.81 -0.68
C ASP A 70 6.80 10.13 -0.89
N ALA A 71 7.27 11.24 -0.35
CA ALA A 71 8.63 11.71 -0.49
C ALA A 71 9.27 12.07 0.85
N LEU A 72 10.59 11.89 0.92
CA LEU A 72 11.43 12.25 2.06
C LEU A 72 12.33 13.41 1.71
N THR A 73 12.38 14.40 2.59
CA THR A 73 13.29 15.54 2.51
C THR A 73 14.50 15.43 3.42
N THR A 74 14.60 14.32 4.15
CA THR A 74 15.68 14.03 5.09
C THR A 74 16.18 12.61 4.89
N ASN A 75 17.47 12.43 4.71
CA ASN A 75 18.08 11.11 4.58
C ASN A 75 17.98 10.33 5.90
N GLY A 76 17.65 9.06 5.82
CA GLY A 76 17.39 8.23 6.99
C GLY A 76 16.02 8.46 7.63
N GLY A 77 15.16 9.27 7.02
CA GLY A 77 13.80 9.51 7.46
C GLY A 77 12.86 8.32 7.20
N SER A 78 11.66 8.43 7.73
CA SER A 78 10.63 7.40 7.61
C SER A 78 9.34 7.95 7.07
N LEU A 79 8.65 7.13 6.27
CA LEU A 79 7.30 7.35 5.78
C LEU A 79 6.36 6.31 6.36
N SER A 80 5.12 6.67 6.58
CA SER A 80 4.08 5.77 7.07
C SER A 80 2.96 5.68 6.04
N PHE A 81 2.64 4.47 5.63
CA PHE A 81 1.54 4.16 4.72
C PHE A 81 0.48 3.35 5.46
N SER A 82 -0.78 3.55 5.10
CA SER A 82 -1.93 2.83 5.68
C SER A 82 -2.87 2.34 4.59
N GLY A 83 -3.81 1.46 4.95
CA GLY A 83 -4.78 0.95 3.99
C GLY A 83 -4.20 0.00 2.95
N LEU A 84 -3.07 -0.63 3.22
CA LEU A 84 -2.33 -1.50 2.30
C LEU A 84 -2.84 -2.95 2.36
N PRO A 85 -2.71 -3.72 1.25
CA PRO A 85 -2.88 -5.17 1.28
C PRO A 85 -1.85 -5.83 2.20
N LYS A 86 -2.02 -7.12 2.50
CA LYS A 86 -1.13 -7.90 3.40
C LYS A 86 0.33 -7.95 2.95
N GLU A 87 0.56 -7.87 1.66
CA GLU A 87 1.89 -7.85 1.06
C GLU A 87 1.97 -6.72 0.03
N VAL A 88 3.08 -6.03 0.04
CA VAL A 88 3.38 -4.96 -0.90
C VAL A 88 4.82 -5.07 -1.39
N TYR A 89 5.13 -4.31 -2.42
CA TYR A 89 6.45 -4.22 -3.03
C TYR A 89 6.86 -2.76 -3.10
N LEU A 90 8.14 -2.47 -2.92
CA LEU A 90 8.63 -1.11 -2.77
C LEU A 90 9.64 -0.75 -3.86
N ALA A 91 9.56 0.48 -4.32
CA ALA A 91 10.61 1.12 -5.09
C ALA A 91 10.90 2.51 -4.52
N ALA A 92 12.12 2.96 -4.69
CA ALA A 92 12.52 4.31 -4.31
C ALA A 92 13.45 4.92 -5.36
N ALA A 93 13.48 6.23 -5.42
CA ALA A 93 14.38 6.99 -6.28
C ALA A 93 14.86 8.26 -5.57
N PHE A 94 16.09 8.67 -5.86
CA PHE A 94 16.63 9.94 -5.40
C PHE A 94 16.64 10.95 -6.53
N ASP A 95 15.92 12.06 -6.37
CA ASP A 95 15.93 13.16 -7.32
C ASP A 95 17.21 13.99 -7.22
N GLU A 96 18.29 13.45 -7.79
CA GLU A 96 19.63 14.06 -7.78
C GLU A 96 19.68 15.43 -8.46
N LYS A 97 18.77 15.68 -9.41
CA LYS A 97 18.74 16.93 -10.21
C LYS A 97 17.76 17.97 -9.68
N GLY A 98 16.83 17.56 -8.81
CA GLY A 98 15.79 18.45 -8.29
C GLY A 98 14.75 18.86 -9.33
N ASP A 99 14.54 18.07 -10.38
CA ASP A 99 13.62 18.34 -11.50
C ASP A 99 12.46 17.35 -11.61
N TYR A 100 12.33 16.44 -10.67
CA TYR A 100 11.26 15.43 -10.64
C TYR A 100 10.30 15.69 -9.48
N ASP A 101 9.01 15.66 -9.76
CA ASP A 101 7.95 15.95 -8.77
C ASP A 101 7.22 14.69 -8.25
N GLY A 102 7.60 13.52 -8.74
CA GLY A 102 6.99 12.25 -8.32
C GLY A 102 5.66 11.93 -9.00
N THR A 103 5.06 12.84 -9.76
CA THR A 103 3.71 12.68 -10.32
C THR A 103 3.68 12.40 -11.83
N ALA A 104 4.75 12.68 -12.52
CA ALA A 104 4.83 12.64 -13.99
C ALA A 104 5.25 11.28 -14.56
N GLY A 105 4.90 10.18 -13.91
CA GLY A 105 5.30 8.83 -14.34
C GLY A 105 6.63 8.38 -13.73
N PRO A 106 7.38 7.48 -14.39
CA PRO A 106 8.64 6.98 -13.86
C PRO A 106 9.70 8.08 -13.76
N PRO A 107 10.68 7.93 -12.84
CA PRO A 107 11.80 8.87 -12.76
C PRO A 107 12.55 9.00 -14.09
N PRO A 108 13.14 10.17 -14.38
CA PRO A 108 13.94 10.37 -15.58
C PRO A 108 15.12 9.39 -15.68
N SER A 109 15.58 9.14 -16.93
CA SER A 109 16.80 8.38 -17.19
C SER A 109 17.99 8.92 -16.39
N GLY A 110 18.78 8.02 -15.82
CA GLY A 110 19.94 8.34 -15.01
C GLY A 110 19.64 8.59 -13.51
N THR A 111 18.39 8.63 -13.10
CA THR A 111 18.01 8.79 -11.68
C THR A 111 18.41 7.55 -10.87
N PRO A 112 19.11 7.73 -9.73
CA PRO A 112 19.37 6.62 -8.80
C PRO A 112 18.07 5.99 -8.30
N ILE A 113 17.96 4.67 -8.43
CA ILE A 113 16.74 3.92 -8.05
C ILE A 113 17.09 2.65 -7.29
N ILE A 114 16.07 2.12 -6.60
CA ILE A 114 16.05 0.77 -6.10
C ILE A 114 14.65 0.17 -6.23
N ILE A 115 14.59 -1.10 -6.60
CA ILE A 115 13.47 -1.97 -6.30
C ILE A 115 13.89 -2.81 -5.10
N TYR A 116 13.15 -2.70 -4.00
CA TYR A 116 13.47 -3.43 -2.79
C TYR A 116 13.42 -4.94 -3.02
N GLY A 117 14.57 -5.58 -2.90
CA GLY A 117 14.71 -7.02 -3.19
C GLY A 117 16.15 -7.39 -3.45
N GLU A 118 16.33 -8.51 -4.13
CA GLU A 118 17.65 -9.02 -4.48
C GLU A 118 17.76 -9.19 -5.99
N MET A 119 18.86 -8.75 -6.58
CA MET A 119 19.20 -8.95 -7.99
C MET A 119 18.10 -8.49 -8.97
N GLY A 120 17.40 -7.40 -8.64
CA GLY A 120 16.31 -6.86 -9.48
C GLY A 120 14.98 -7.60 -9.36
N VAL A 121 14.88 -8.56 -8.45
CA VAL A 121 13.61 -9.24 -8.12
C VAL A 121 13.00 -8.56 -6.89
N ALA A 122 11.81 -8.02 -7.06
CA ALA A 122 11.09 -7.37 -5.97
C ALA A 122 10.78 -8.36 -4.84
N ARG A 123 11.05 -7.96 -3.60
CA ARG A 123 10.77 -8.73 -2.40
C ARG A 123 9.47 -8.27 -1.77
N ALA A 124 8.62 -9.22 -1.45
CA ALA A 124 7.39 -8.94 -0.71
C ALA A 124 7.69 -8.39 0.69
N VAL A 125 6.97 -7.36 1.08
CA VAL A 125 7.01 -6.75 2.40
C VAL A 125 5.66 -6.99 3.07
N ALA A 126 5.67 -7.64 4.22
CA ALA A 126 4.46 -7.86 4.99
C ALA A 126 4.00 -6.57 5.65
N THR A 127 2.73 -6.26 5.50
CA THR A 127 2.05 -5.18 6.21
C THR A 127 1.26 -5.75 7.38
N GLY A 128 0.93 -4.96 8.35
CA GLY A 128 0.19 -5.48 9.50
C GLY A 128 -0.09 -4.41 10.53
N GLY A 129 0.03 -4.77 11.79
CA GLY A 129 -0.23 -3.89 12.93
C GLY A 129 0.72 -2.70 13.00
N ALA A 130 0.67 -1.99 14.12
CA ALA A 130 1.38 -0.71 14.32
C ALA A 130 2.91 -0.77 14.14
N ASP A 131 3.50 -1.97 14.25
CA ASP A 131 4.96 -2.17 14.23
C ASP A 131 5.51 -2.72 12.91
N ALA A 132 4.67 -2.87 11.87
CA ALA A 132 5.16 -3.32 10.57
C ALA A 132 6.09 -2.25 9.97
N GLY A 133 7.31 -2.66 9.64
CA GLY A 133 8.32 -1.74 9.13
C GLY A 133 9.38 -2.41 8.29
N VAL A 134 9.99 -1.64 7.42
CA VAL A 134 11.10 -2.05 6.56
C VAL A 134 12.11 -0.92 6.46
N SER A 135 13.38 -1.28 6.43
CA SER A 135 14.48 -0.35 6.15
C SER A 135 15.07 -0.65 4.79
N VAL A 136 15.17 0.37 3.95
CA VAL A 136 15.72 0.28 2.61
C VAL A 136 16.95 1.16 2.53
N THR A 137 18.07 0.59 2.10
CA THR A 137 19.31 1.33 1.83
C THR A 137 19.66 1.19 0.37
N PHE A 138 19.96 2.29 -0.29
CA PHE A 138 20.40 2.29 -1.69
C PHE A 138 21.41 3.39 -1.98
N ASP A 139 22.00 3.32 -3.14
CA ASP A 139 23.00 4.27 -3.63
C ASP A 139 22.80 4.60 -5.12
N ASP A 140 23.75 5.21 -5.75
CA ASP A 140 23.72 5.58 -7.17
C ASP A 140 24.28 4.50 -8.12
N THR A 141 24.46 3.28 -7.64
CA THR A 141 24.94 2.15 -8.45
C THR A 141 23.94 1.72 -9.49
N ILE A 142 22.66 1.71 -9.13
CA ILE A 142 21.55 1.36 -10.02
C ILE A 142 20.82 2.63 -10.42
N ARG A 143 20.70 2.84 -11.73
CA ARG A 143 20.05 4.04 -12.27
C ARG A 143 18.97 3.65 -13.29
N MET A 144 17.97 4.52 -13.43
CA MET A 144 16.99 4.40 -14.50
C MET A 144 17.68 4.36 -15.86
N PRO A 145 17.29 3.42 -16.74
CA PRO A 145 17.84 3.30 -18.09
C PRO A 145 17.53 4.49 -18.98
#